data_c5b23492664845479de5b2a002e697db
#
_entry.id   c5b23492664845479de5b2a002e697db
#
_cell.length_a   1.000
_cell.length_b   1.000
_cell.length_c   1.000
_cell.angle_alpha   90.00
_cell.angle_beta   90.00
_cell.angle_gamma   90.00
#
_symmetry.space_group_name_H-M   'P 1'
#
loop_
_entity.id
_entity.type
_entity.pdbx_description
1 polymer ?
#
loop_
_entity_poly.entity_id
_entity_poly.type
_entity_poly.pdbx_seq_one_letter_code
_entity_poly.pdbx_strand_id
1 'polypeptide(L)'
;MHLRLSLKRRRRLDVAFRGIKTLIKTILAGLVVVVLSSCTVQFTNPNTNYQNRSVNPQVNEVFDILKELYYEDLPLDLTKIDTLDELLAYVDSYTYVYEADTRSIETGETYVGVGLTIQEHPDGLLVTSVNPLTENYYLMYVGDIITEVDSVVLEGLKFEEKTPLLKGLLGEEKQLKIIRFNQEIELTLNLQDVPFNSVVFEKIGTVGYIEINRFAGTTASLFLEALSELETKGIEALVIDVRDNGGGYLSAVTDILENFVFGEEEYIFLYNVKADSYSASKPKSDVTAKPYPIVTLVNNNSASASEVLAGVLKQFNYPVFGERTFGKDVYQIGYQVPSVGENYYLNLTGGYWLLGDMTRVTGGIVPTIYHAQTGIKGLLYPVLGDTYELGDANPFIETYQYLINMSIGGNYEAGLFDNDFKTMVELYQQANSLTVNGRLDEPTILALVDFYKTESLKQALDNQLAAALLYAGGLN
;
A
#
# COMPACT_ATOMS: atom_id res chain seq x y z
N MET A 1 -62.92 32.84 15.48
CA MET A 1 -62.75 31.39 15.07
C MET A 1 -61.38 31.07 14.46
N HIS A 2 -60.60 32.07 14.05
CA HIS A 2 -59.27 31.83 13.42
C HIS A 2 -58.08 31.60 14.40
N LEU A 3 -58.17 31.99 15.66
CA LEU A 3 -57.07 31.82 16.63
C LEU A 3 -56.93 30.40 17.21
N ARG A 4 -58.01 29.62 17.24
CA ARG A 4 -57.97 28.23 17.79
C ARG A 4 -57.39 27.20 16.81
N LEU A 5 -57.36 27.48 15.52
CA LEU A 5 -56.80 26.60 14.52
C LEU A 5 -55.28 26.70 14.42
N SER A 6 -54.69 27.84 14.75
CA SER A 6 -53.23 28.06 14.72
C SER A 6 -52.48 27.34 15.88
N LEU A 7 -53.13 27.26 17.06
CA LEU A 7 -52.55 26.60 18.25
C LEU A 7 -52.57 25.07 18.12
N LYS A 8 -53.58 24.48 17.46
CA LYS A 8 -53.61 23.03 17.19
C LYS A 8 -52.58 22.61 16.14
N ARG A 9 -52.30 23.47 15.13
CA ARG A 9 -51.29 23.20 14.14
C ARG A 9 -49.86 23.31 14.69
N ARG A 10 -49.58 24.31 15.58
CA ARG A 10 -48.29 24.42 16.29
C ARG A 10 -48.04 23.23 17.21
N ARG A 11 -49.01 22.75 18.00
CA ARG A 11 -48.84 21.59 18.86
C ARG A 11 -48.62 20.29 18.09
N ARG A 12 -49.20 20.10 16.89
CA ARG A 12 -48.92 18.94 16.03
C ARG A 12 -47.52 18.99 15.42
N LEU A 13 -47.02 20.14 15.05
CA LEU A 13 -45.65 20.33 14.57
C LEU A 13 -44.64 20.12 15.68
N ASP A 14 -44.86 20.60 16.90
CA ASP A 14 -43.94 20.38 18.03
C ASP A 14 -43.87 18.92 18.48
N VAL A 15 -44.95 18.16 18.41
CA VAL A 15 -44.96 16.72 18.70
C VAL A 15 -44.27 15.94 17.57
N ALA A 16 -44.45 16.33 16.29
CA ALA A 16 -43.73 15.73 15.15
C ALA A 16 -42.22 16.03 15.23
N PHE A 17 -41.83 17.26 15.56
CA PHE A 17 -40.41 17.61 15.72
C PHE A 17 -39.75 16.94 16.92
N ARG A 18 -40.46 16.70 18.02
CA ARG A 18 -39.93 15.90 19.13
C ARG A 18 -39.81 14.43 18.79
N GLY A 19 -40.74 13.86 18.03
CA GLY A 19 -40.65 12.49 17.51
C GLY A 19 -39.48 12.29 16.57
N ILE A 20 -39.23 13.24 15.62
CA ILE A 20 -38.11 13.20 14.70
C ILE A 20 -36.77 13.37 15.43
N LYS A 21 -36.68 14.28 16.43
CA LYS A 21 -35.45 14.42 17.25
C LYS A 21 -35.14 13.17 18.07
N THR A 22 -36.17 12.48 18.57
CA THR A 22 -35.98 11.21 19.30
C THR A 22 -35.60 10.08 18.33
N LEU A 23 -36.22 10.02 17.16
CA LEU A 23 -35.86 9.03 16.12
C LEU A 23 -34.45 9.25 15.58
N ILE A 24 -34.04 10.50 15.32
CA ILE A 24 -32.67 10.85 14.91
C ILE A 24 -31.65 10.53 16.03
N LYS A 25 -31.98 10.78 17.31
CA LYS A 25 -31.10 10.37 18.41
C LYS A 25 -31.01 8.86 18.57
N THR A 26 -32.06 8.11 18.30
CA THR A 26 -32.06 6.65 18.36
C THR A 26 -31.36 6.05 17.14
N ILE A 27 -31.47 6.67 15.97
CA ILE A 27 -30.74 6.26 14.75
C ILE A 27 -29.26 6.64 14.88
N LEU A 28 -28.91 7.85 15.41
CA LEU A 28 -27.50 8.22 15.69
C LEU A 28 -26.88 7.36 16.81
N ALA A 29 -27.65 7.00 17.85
CA ALA A 29 -27.18 6.06 18.86
C ALA A 29 -27.03 4.63 18.29
N GLY A 30 -27.87 4.23 17.35
CA GLY A 30 -27.76 2.94 16.63
C GLY A 30 -26.60 2.91 15.63
N LEU A 31 -26.34 4.02 14.92
CA LEU A 31 -25.22 4.13 13.97
C LEU A 31 -23.85 4.28 14.67
N VAL A 32 -23.80 4.95 15.83
CA VAL A 32 -22.57 5.03 16.65
C VAL A 32 -22.29 3.69 17.34
N VAL A 33 -23.29 2.86 17.60
CA VAL A 33 -23.11 1.51 18.17
C VAL A 33 -22.61 0.49 17.13
N VAL A 34 -22.81 0.73 15.84
CA VAL A 34 -22.27 -0.17 14.76
C VAL A 34 -20.82 0.17 14.38
N VAL A 35 -20.31 1.36 14.70
CA VAL A 35 -18.91 1.75 14.44
C VAL A 35 -18.02 1.65 15.70
N LEU A 36 -18.61 1.51 16.89
CA LEU A 36 -17.92 1.38 18.18
C LEU A 36 -18.34 0.17 19.00
N SER A 37 -18.97 -0.84 18.40
CA SER A 37 -18.91 -2.17 18.98
C SER A 37 -17.54 -2.78 18.63
N SER A 38 -16.46 -2.23 19.16
CA SER A 38 -15.49 -3.10 19.77
C SER A 38 -16.33 -4.00 20.70
N CYS A 39 -16.74 -5.17 20.22
CA CYS A 39 -17.09 -6.26 21.10
C CYS A 39 -15.85 -6.47 21.96
N THR A 40 -15.81 -5.83 23.13
CA THR A 40 -15.11 -6.39 24.26
C THR A 40 -15.83 -7.69 24.56
N VAL A 41 -15.49 -8.74 23.84
CA VAL A 41 -15.75 -10.10 24.25
C VAL A 41 -14.97 -10.23 25.55
N GLN A 42 -15.65 -9.99 26.69
CA GLN A 42 -15.11 -10.37 27.98
C GLN A 42 -15.05 -11.89 27.95
N PHE A 43 -13.86 -12.43 27.72
CA PHE A 43 -13.56 -13.84 27.86
C PHE A 43 -13.68 -14.25 29.34
N THR A 44 -14.91 -14.34 29.83
CA THR A 44 -15.19 -14.97 31.10
C THR A 44 -15.61 -16.42 30.84
N ASN A 45 -14.62 -17.24 30.48
CA ASN A 45 -14.81 -18.68 30.54
C ASN A 45 -14.21 -19.22 31.85
N PRO A 46 -15.01 -19.55 32.87
CA PRO A 46 -14.52 -20.00 34.17
C PRO A 46 -13.94 -21.42 34.16
N ASN A 47 -13.85 -22.09 33.00
CA ASN A 47 -13.37 -23.46 32.86
C ASN A 47 -12.13 -23.60 31.97
N THR A 48 -11.26 -22.60 31.89
CA THR A 48 -9.95 -22.78 31.25
C THR A 48 -9.06 -23.65 32.15
N ASN A 49 -8.76 -24.83 31.63
CA ASN A 49 -7.82 -25.77 32.26
C ASN A 49 -6.42 -25.11 32.24
N TYR A 50 -5.98 -24.56 33.36
CA TYR A 50 -4.70 -23.86 33.56
C TYR A 50 -3.45 -24.74 33.33
N GLN A 51 -3.62 -25.99 32.94
CA GLN A 51 -2.52 -26.98 32.91
C GLN A 51 -1.53 -26.84 31.75
N ASN A 52 -1.79 -25.98 30.74
CA ASN A 52 -0.91 -25.79 29.57
C ASN A 52 -0.77 -24.31 29.20
N ARG A 53 -0.43 -23.46 30.18
CA ARG A 53 -0.26 -22.01 29.96
C ARG A 53 1.22 -21.62 30.01
N SER A 54 1.59 -20.61 29.23
CA SER A 54 2.88 -19.92 29.33
C SER A 54 2.98 -19.18 30.66
N VAL A 55 4.19 -18.99 31.14
CA VAL A 55 4.47 -18.06 32.26
C VAL A 55 4.27 -16.60 31.85
N ASN A 56 4.26 -16.30 30.54
CA ASN A 56 4.08 -14.98 29.96
C ASN A 56 2.59 -14.69 29.70
N PRO A 57 1.98 -13.68 30.39
CA PRO A 57 0.57 -13.33 30.19
C PRO A 57 0.26 -12.85 28.76
N GLN A 58 1.19 -12.17 28.10
CA GLN A 58 1.04 -11.68 26.71
C GLN A 58 0.88 -12.85 25.74
N VAL A 59 1.71 -13.90 25.89
CA VAL A 59 1.61 -15.14 25.09
C VAL A 59 0.22 -15.78 25.28
N ASN A 60 -0.27 -15.82 26.52
CA ASN A 60 -1.57 -16.43 26.81
C ASN A 60 -2.73 -15.64 26.20
N GLU A 61 -2.72 -14.30 26.27
CA GLU A 61 -3.77 -13.45 25.67
C GLU A 61 -3.79 -13.59 24.16
N VAL A 62 -2.63 -13.43 23.50
CA VAL A 62 -2.52 -13.55 22.04
C VAL A 62 -2.93 -14.94 21.57
N PHE A 63 -2.51 -16.00 22.28
CA PHE A 63 -2.92 -17.37 21.92
C PHE A 63 -4.42 -17.60 22.06
N ASP A 64 -5.07 -17.06 23.10
CA ASP A 64 -6.51 -17.21 23.28
C ASP A 64 -7.28 -16.56 22.10
N ILE A 65 -6.82 -15.38 21.66
CA ILE A 65 -7.39 -14.71 20.47
C ILE A 65 -7.15 -15.55 19.20
N LEU A 66 -5.91 -16.03 18.99
CA LEU A 66 -5.57 -16.88 17.84
C LEU A 66 -6.39 -18.17 17.82
N LYS A 67 -6.56 -18.82 18.96
CA LYS A 67 -7.32 -20.07 19.07
C LYS A 67 -8.78 -19.93 18.61
N GLU A 68 -9.39 -18.75 18.88
CA GLU A 68 -10.78 -18.51 18.53
C GLU A 68 -10.98 -17.95 17.13
N LEU A 69 -10.00 -17.21 16.60
CA LEU A 69 -10.21 -16.38 15.43
C LEU A 69 -9.26 -16.68 14.27
N TYR A 70 -8.07 -17.21 14.53
CA TYR A 70 -7.12 -17.54 13.47
C TYR A 70 -7.64 -18.74 12.66
N TYR A 71 -7.53 -18.65 11.35
CA TYR A 71 -8.19 -19.57 10.41
C TYR A 71 -7.68 -21.03 10.50
N GLU A 72 -6.49 -21.27 11.03
CA GLU A 72 -5.96 -22.63 11.24
C GLU A 72 -5.99 -23.02 12.73
N ASP A 73 -5.98 -24.33 12.98
CA ASP A 73 -5.87 -24.84 14.35
C ASP A 73 -4.41 -24.80 14.82
N LEU A 74 -4.19 -24.33 16.04
CA LEU A 74 -2.88 -24.23 16.68
C LEU A 74 -2.81 -25.21 17.87
N PRO A 75 -2.45 -26.47 17.65
CA PRO A 75 -2.35 -27.47 18.72
C PRO A 75 -1.03 -27.34 19.52
N LEU A 76 -0.83 -26.16 20.17
CA LEU A 76 0.39 -25.80 20.85
C LEU A 76 0.36 -26.15 22.35
N ASP A 77 1.52 -26.53 22.88
CA ASP A 77 1.79 -26.67 24.32
C ASP A 77 2.47 -25.36 24.79
N LEU A 78 1.67 -24.44 25.35
CA LEU A 78 2.16 -23.13 25.77
C LEU A 78 3.17 -23.18 26.92
N THR A 79 3.32 -24.30 27.63
CA THR A 79 4.37 -24.44 28.67
C THR A 79 5.78 -24.37 28.08
N LYS A 80 5.92 -24.43 26.77
CA LYS A 80 7.19 -24.41 26.03
C LYS A 80 7.38 -23.13 25.22
N ILE A 81 6.50 -22.13 25.38
CA ILE A 81 6.51 -20.87 24.62
C ILE A 81 6.58 -19.74 25.65
N ASP A 82 7.69 -19.03 25.68
CA ASP A 82 7.97 -18.00 26.66
C ASP A 82 7.83 -16.57 26.09
N THR A 83 7.89 -16.42 24.75
CA THR A 83 7.86 -15.11 24.09
C THR A 83 6.77 -15.05 23.01
N LEU A 84 6.36 -13.81 22.64
CA LEU A 84 5.44 -13.59 21.53
C LEU A 84 6.05 -14.01 20.19
N ASP A 85 7.34 -13.78 19.98
CA ASP A 85 8.03 -14.18 18.75
C ASP A 85 8.02 -15.69 18.56
N GLU A 86 8.21 -16.45 19.64
CA GLU A 86 8.08 -17.90 19.58
C GLU A 86 6.65 -18.35 19.24
N LEU A 87 5.62 -17.67 19.79
CA LEU A 87 4.22 -17.97 19.45
C LEU A 87 3.92 -17.62 17.99
N LEU A 88 4.34 -16.44 17.55
CA LEU A 88 4.06 -15.94 16.21
C LEU A 88 4.82 -16.70 15.11
N ALA A 89 5.86 -17.44 15.45
CA ALA A 89 6.54 -18.35 14.52
C ALA A 89 5.65 -19.54 14.04
N TYR A 90 4.52 -19.80 14.71
CA TYR A 90 3.57 -20.87 14.35
C TYR A 90 2.39 -20.39 13.49
N VAL A 91 2.32 -19.12 13.16
CA VAL A 91 1.25 -18.54 12.33
C VAL A 91 1.80 -18.05 10.99
N ASP A 92 0.91 -17.66 10.08
CA ASP A 92 1.31 -17.15 8.78
C ASP A 92 1.99 -15.77 8.89
N SER A 93 2.68 -15.36 7.82
CA SER A 93 3.39 -14.08 7.75
C SER A 93 2.48 -12.85 7.76
N TYR A 94 1.17 -13.03 7.62
CA TYR A 94 0.18 -11.95 7.71
C TYR A 94 -0.36 -11.77 9.12
N THR A 95 0.01 -12.65 10.06
CA THR A 95 -0.41 -12.63 11.46
C THR A 95 0.75 -12.14 12.33
N TYR A 96 0.62 -10.94 12.90
CA TYR A 96 1.68 -10.28 13.68
C TYR A 96 1.09 -9.29 14.69
N VAL A 97 1.87 -8.97 15.72
CA VAL A 97 1.55 -7.92 16.69
C VAL A 97 2.24 -6.62 16.28
N TYR A 98 1.51 -5.50 16.33
CA TYR A 98 2.04 -4.19 15.97
C TYR A 98 1.51 -3.10 16.91
N GLU A 99 2.27 -2.02 17.04
CA GLU A 99 1.82 -0.80 17.73
C GLU A 99 1.11 0.11 16.71
N ALA A 100 -0.15 0.44 16.98
CA ALA A 100 -0.88 1.38 16.13
C ALA A 100 -0.42 2.81 16.42
N ASP A 101 0.09 3.48 15.41
CA ASP A 101 0.32 4.93 15.48
C ASP A 101 -1.04 5.64 15.44
N THR A 102 -1.43 6.21 16.57
CA THR A 102 -2.72 6.91 16.74
C THR A 102 -2.88 8.12 15.81
N ARG A 103 -1.78 8.69 15.30
CA ARG A 103 -1.81 9.83 14.37
C ARG A 103 -2.13 9.41 12.93
N SER A 104 -1.71 8.24 12.51
CA SER A 104 -1.99 7.73 11.15
C SER A 104 -3.44 7.27 10.98
N ILE A 105 -4.16 7.04 12.09
CA ILE A 105 -5.58 6.63 12.09
C ILE A 105 -6.52 7.84 11.91
N GLU A 106 -6.13 9.03 12.40
CA GLU A 106 -7.03 10.18 12.46
C GLU A 106 -7.10 11.02 11.18
N THR A 107 -6.05 11.09 10.37
CA THR A 107 -6.00 12.01 9.22
C THR A 107 -5.84 11.35 7.85
N GLY A 108 -5.29 10.15 7.75
CA GLY A 108 -5.27 9.30 6.53
C GLY A 108 -4.56 9.86 5.28
N GLU A 109 -4.14 11.12 5.27
CA GLU A 109 -3.65 11.80 4.07
C GLU A 109 -2.15 12.16 4.11
N THR A 110 -1.64 12.53 5.27
CA THR A 110 -0.21 12.85 5.45
C THR A 110 0.27 12.38 6.82
N TYR A 111 1.56 12.11 6.94
CA TYR A 111 2.22 11.97 8.24
C TYR A 111 3.44 12.89 8.28
N VAL A 112 3.78 13.38 9.47
CA VAL A 112 5.01 14.18 9.63
C VAL A 112 6.21 13.25 9.68
N GLY A 113 7.10 13.37 8.71
CA GLY A 113 8.28 12.51 8.62
C GLY A 113 9.29 12.96 7.58
N VAL A 114 10.35 12.18 7.44
CA VAL A 114 11.43 12.43 6.47
C VAL A 114 11.15 11.83 5.09
N GLY A 115 10.06 11.06 4.91
CA GLY A 115 9.69 10.45 3.63
C GLY A 115 10.55 9.25 3.21
N LEU A 116 11.13 8.52 4.17
CA LEU A 116 11.97 7.34 3.93
C LEU A 116 11.28 6.05 4.35
N THR A 117 11.47 4.98 3.57
CA THR A 117 11.27 3.62 4.05
C THR A 117 12.64 3.06 4.43
N ILE A 118 12.72 2.45 5.61
CA ILE A 118 13.98 2.02 6.22
C ILE A 118 13.87 0.56 6.71
N GLN A 119 15.02 -0.11 6.72
CA GLN A 119 15.20 -1.44 7.32
C GLN A 119 16.34 -1.42 8.32
N GLU A 120 16.35 -2.40 9.22
CA GLU A 120 17.46 -2.56 10.15
C GLU A 120 18.75 -2.92 9.42
N HIS A 121 19.86 -2.29 9.84
CA HIS A 121 21.20 -2.57 9.39
C HIS A 121 22.14 -2.64 10.59
N PRO A 122 23.21 -3.47 10.60
CA PRO A 122 24.15 -3.54 11.72
C PRO A 122 24.72 -2.18 12.12
N ASP A 123 25.06 -1.34 11.15
CA ASP A 123 25.64 -0.02 11.37
C ASP A 123 24.58 1.08 11.58
N GLY A 124 23.28 0.78 11.46
CA GLY A 124 22.24 1.80 11.62
C GLY A 124 20.91 1.46 10.96
N LEU A 125 20.46 2.27 9.99
CA LEU A 125 19.20 2.11 9.23
C LEU A 125 19.50 2.19 7.73
N LEU A 126 19.17 1.11 7.00
CA LEU A 126 19.27 1.07 5.54
C LEU A 126 18.04 1.74 4.90
N VAL A 127 18.26 2.68 4.01
CA VAL A 127 17.20 3.30 3.18
C VAL A 127 16.83 2.37 2.04
N THR A 128 15.57 1.91 2.01
CA THR A 128 15.04 1.00 0.99
C THR A 128 14.09 1.69 0.02
N SER A 129 13.55 2.86 0.36
CA SER A 129 12.77 3.71 -0.53
C SER A 129 12.80 5.16 -0.08
N VAL A 130 12.66 6.09 -1.03
CA VAL A 130 12.52 7.52 -0.77
C VAL A 130 11.24 8.01 -1.46
N ASN A 131 10.35 8.67 -0.72
CA ASN A 131 9.09 9.16 -1.27
C ASN A 131 9.35 10.30 -2.28
N PRO A 132 8.96 10.16 -3.57
CA PRO A 132 9.23 11.13 -4.60
C PRO A 132 8.49 12.47 -4.44
N LEU A 133 7.48 12.51 -3.57
CA LEU A 133 6.69 13.72 -3.29
C LEU A 133 7.28 14.57 -2.15
N THR A 134 8.47 14.20 -1.64
CA THR A 134 9.16 14.93 -0.58
C THR A 134 10.37 15.68 -1.10
N GLU A 135 10.72 16.80 -0.46
CA GLU A 135 11.94 17.53 -0.77
C GLU A 135 13.20 16.69 -0.53
N ASN A 136 13.14 15.78 0.43
CA ASN A 136 14.24 14.87 0.78
C ASN A 136 14.54 13.83 -0.32
N TYR A 137 13.66 13.68 -1.34
CA TYR A 137 13.84 12.75 -2.46
C TYR A 137 15.15 12.96 -3.21
N TYR A 138 15.60 14.21 -3.35
CA TYR A 138 16.84 14.53 -4.06
C TYR A 138 18.08 14.51 -3.15
N LEU A 139 17.91 14.34 -1.84
CA LEU A 139 18.99 14.30 -0.86
C LEU A 139 19.38 12.87 -0.48
N MET A 140 18.39 11.97 -0.39
CA MET A 140 18.54 10.58 0.03
C MET A 140 18.42 9.62 -1.14
N TYR A 141 19.12 8.50 -1.03
CA TYR A 141 19.16 7.45 -2.05
C TYR A 141 18.86 6.08 -1.44
N VAL A 142 18.27 5.19 -2.23
CA VAL A 142 18.15 3.78 -1.85
C VAL A 142 19.55 3.19 -1.77
N GLY A 143 19.86 2.53 -0.67
CA GLY A 143 21.20 2.03 -0.35
C GLY A 143 22.00 2.89 0.62
N ASP A 144 21.56 4.12 0.93
CA ASP A 144 22.16 4.91 2.01
C ASP A 144 21.96 4.20 3.36
N ILE A 145 22.99 4.24 4.22
CA ILE A 145 22.92 3.73 5.58
C ILE A 145 23.01 4.92 6.54
N ILE A 146 21.93 5.17 7.29
CA ILE A 146 21.90 6.21 8.32
C ILE A 146 22.61 5.67 9.56
N THR A 147 23.71 6.29 9.97
CA THR A 147 24.53 5.86 11.10
C THR A 147 24.37 6.74 12.34
N GLU A 148 23.93 7.99 12.17
CA GLU A 148 23.74 8.95 13.26
C GLU A 148 22.53 9.86 12.95
N VAL A 149 21.74 10.18 13.97
CA VAL A 149 20.64 11.15 13.92
C VAL A 149 20.76 12.10 15.10
N ASP A 150 20.84 13.42 14.84
CA ASP A 150 20.93 14.47 15.87
C ASP A 150 22.03 14.17 16.92
N SER A 151 23.19 13.72 16.48
CA SER A 151 24.35 13.32 17.30
C SER A 151 24.15 12.02 18.11
N VAL A 152 23.08 11.26 17.85
CA VAL A 152 22.85 9.92 18.43
C VAL A 152 23.34 8.87 17.45
N VAL A 153 24.39 8.13 17.84
CA VAL A 153 24.92 7.01 17.04
C VAL A 153 23.95 5.83 17.10
N LEU A 154 23.62 5.26 15.94
CA LEU A 154 22.61 4.21 15.81
C LEU A 154 23.16 2.80 16.02
N GLU A 155 24.46 2.59 15.88
CA GLU A 155 25.09 1.29 16.11
C GLU A 155 24.80 0.77 17.52
N GLY A 156 24.38 -0.48 17.64
CA GLY A 156 24.05 -1.13 18.91
C GLY A 156 22.68 -0.81 19.49
N LEU A 157 21.94 0.16 18.96
CA LEU A 157 20.54 0.40 19.32
C LEU A 157 19.65 -0.64 18.62
N LYS A 158 18.50 -0.95 19.23
CA LYS A 158 17.45 -1.76 18.59
C LYS A 158 16.67 -0.94 17.57
N PHE A 159 16.01 -1.60 16.64
CA PHE A 159 15.21 -0.95 15.60
C PHE A 159 14.16 0.01 16.18
N GLU A 160 13.49 -0.40 17.28
CA GLU A 160 12.46 0.37 17.98
C GLU A 160 13.03 1.62 18.69
N GLU A 161 14.35 1.64 18.96
CA GLU A 161 15.06 2.78 19.55
C GLU A 161 15.57 3.74 18.47
N LYS A 162 15.91 3.22 17.27
CA LYS A 162 16.41 3.98 16.12
C LYS A 162 15.32 4.78 15.44
N THR A 163 14.15 4.15 15.17
CA THR A 163 13.10 4.73 14.34
C THR A 163 12.45 6.00 14.92
N PRO A 164 12.25 6.14 16.25
CA PRO A 164 11.72 7.38 16.83
C PRO A 164 12.63 8.60 16.62
N LEU A 165 13.93 8.42 16.43
CA LEU A 165 14.86 9.52 16.21
C LEU A 165 14.60 10.27 14.91
N LEU A 166 14.02 9.59 13.90
CA LEU A 166 13.60 10.18 12.62
C LEU A 166 12.21 10.83 12.67
N LYS A 167 11.56 10.85 13.83
CA LYS A 167 10.25 11.49 14.06
C LYS A 167 10.43 12.82 14.78
N GLY A 168 9.39 13.68 14.71
CA GLY A 168 9.37 14.98 15.40
C GLY A 168 8.18 15.81 14.92
N LEU A 169 8.28 17.14 15.05
CA LEU A 169 7.25 18.08 14.63
C LEU A 169 7.48 18.55 13.19
N LEU A 170 6.40 18.94 12.53
CA LEU A 170 6.46 19.54 11.19
C LEU A 170 7.41 20.74 11.17
N GLY A 171 8.33 20.75 10.21
CA GLY A 171 9.33 21.79 10.02
C GLY A 171 10.57 21.66 10.90
N GLU A 172 10.67 20.64 11.75
CA GLU A 172 11.92 20.32 12.43
C GLU A 172 12.94 19.75 11.43
N GLU A 173 14.21 20.05 11.66
CA GLU A 173 15.34 19.50 10.92
C GLU A 173 15.95 18.33 11.65
N LYS A 174 16.39 17.31 10.91
CA LYS A 174 17.18 16.18 11.41
C LYS A 174 18.56 16.22 10.80
N GLN A 175 19.57 16.30 11.66
CA GLN A 175 20.97 16.21 11.25
C GLN A 175 21.35 14.74 11.15
N LEU A 176 21.75 14.28 9.96
CA LEU A 176 22.10 12.88 9.72
C LEU A 176 23.56 12.75 9.35
N LYS A 177 24.19 11.66 9.82
CA LYS A 177 25.34 11.07 9.14
C LYS A 177 24.89 9.80 8.43
N ILE A 178 25.31 9.68 7.19
CA ILE A 178 25.01 8.52 6.36
C ILE A 178 26.29 7.95 5.77
N ILE A 179 26.28 6.67 5.47
CA ILE A 179 27.28 6.04 4.61
C ILE A 179 26.67 5.89 3.22
N ARG A 180 27.37 6.44 2.21
CA ARG A 180 27.07 6.32 0.79
C ARG A 180 28.36 5.99 0.06
N PHE A 181 28.42 4.85 -0.66
CA PHE A 181 29.65 4.33 -1.29
C PHE A 181 30.84 4.29 -0.32
N ASN A 182 30.66 3.76 0.89
CA ASN A 182 31.68 3.71 1.96
C ASN A 182 32.24 5.08 2.38
N GLN A 183 31.60 6.18 2.01
CA GLN A 183 31.95 7.54 2.42
C GLN A 183 30.92 8.06 3.42
N GLU A 184 31.39 8.67 4.50
CA GLU A 184 30.55 9.36 5.46
C GLU A 184 30.13 10.73 4.88
N ILE A 185 28.83 11.01 4.90
CA ILE A 185 28.24 12.27 4.42
C ILE A 185 27.33 12.81 5.52
N GLU A 186 27.49 14.09 5.82
CA GLU A 186 26.56 14.82 6.69
C GLU A 186 25.52 15.55 5.84
N LEU A 187 24.26 15.42 6.22
CA LEU A 187 23.15 16.10 5.56
C LEU A 187 22.01 16.39 6.53
N THR A 188 21.17 17.33 6.14
CA THR A 188 19.99 17.74 6.90
C THR A 188 18.73 17.34 6.15
N LEU A 189 17.82 16.67 6.82
CA LEU A 189 16.48 16.38 6.31
C LEU A 189 15.41 17.18 7.04
N ASN A 190 14.45 17.70 6.31
CA ASN A 190 13.28 18.35 6.89
C ASN A 190 12.20 17.34 7.23
N LEU A 191 11.64 17.44 8.44
CA LEU A 191 10.36 16.80 8.77
C LEU A 191 9.23 17.60 8.10
N GLN A 192 8.55 16.94 7.19
CA GLN A 192 7.51 17.57 6.37
C GLN A 192 6.24 16.75 6.41
N ASP A 193 5.13 17.34 5.97
CA ASP A 193 3.94 16.56 5.64
C ASP A 193 4.28 15.66 4.45
N VAL A 194 4.51 14.39 4.74
CA VAL A 194 4.74 13.37 3.72
C VAL A 194 3.38 12.97 3.17
N PRO A 195 3.07 13.31 1.90
CA PRO A 195 1.78 12.95 1.33
C PRO A 195 1.60 11.44 1.33
N PHE A 196 0.50 11.03 1.91
CA PHE A 196 0.03 9.68 1.79
C PHE A 196 -1.03 9.65 0.68
N ASN A 197 -0.63 10.12 -0.52
CA ASN A 197 -1.53 10.15 -1.67
C ASN A 197 -1.89 8.72 -2.05
N SER A 198 -3.00 8.24 -1.49
CA SER A 198 -3.55 6.95 -1.87
C SER A 198 -4.16 6.96 -3.27
N VAL A 199 -4.46 8.15 -3.82
CA VAL A 199 -5.04 8.34 -5.15
C VAL A 199 -4.32 9.48 -5.88
N VAL A 200 -3.83 9.20 -7.09
CA VAL A 200 -3.32 10.19 -8.04
C VAL A 200 -4.16 10.10 -9.31
N PHE A 201 -4.50 11.22 -9.94
CA PHE A 201 -5.32 11.18 -11.13
C PHE A 201 -4.97 12.27 -12.13
N GLU A 202 -5.20 11.97 -13.40
CA GLU A 202 -4.99 12.89 -14.51
C GLU A 202 -5.90 12.53 -15.69
N LYS A 203 -6.27 13.54 -16.49
CA LYS A 203 -6.88 13.33 -17.80
C LYS A 203 -5.78 13.30 -18.87
N ILE A 204 -5.56 12.15 -19.51
CA ILE A 204 -4.56 11.94 -20.56
C ILE A 204 -5.28 11.78 -21.89
N GLY A 205 -5.26 12.83 -22.71
CA GLY A 205 -6.07 12.88 -23.92
C GLY A 205 -7.56 12.83 -23.60
N THR A 206 -8.28 11.80 -24.08
CA THR A 206 -9.70 11.54 -23.76
C THR A 206 -9.88 10.52 -22.63
N VAL A 207 -8.78 9.93 -22.11
CA VAL A 207 -8.81 8.90 -21.09
C VAL A 207 -8.59 9.49 -19.71
N GLY A 208 -9.44 9.14 -18.74
CA GLY A 208 -9.19 9.37 -17.33
C GLY A 208 -8.22 8.33 -16.82
N TYR A 209 -7.21 8.74 -16.07
CA TYR A 209 -6.28 7.89 -15.36
C TYR A 209 -6.42 8.12 -13.87
N ILE A 210 -6.58 7.03 -13.10
CA ILE A 210 -6.60 7.06 -11.63
C ILE A 210 -5.67 5.96 -11.13
N GLU A 211 -4.60 6.36 -10.46
CA GLU A 211 -3.68 5.45 -9.76
C GLU A 211 -4.09 5.37 -8.29
N ILE A 212 -4.20 4.15 -7.79
CA ILE A 212 -4.47 3.85 -6.38
C ILE A 212 -3.21 3.19 -5.80
N ASN A 213 -2.45 3.93 -5.01
CA ASN A 213 -1.22 3.46 -4.41
C ASN A 213 -1.47 2.53 -3.21
N ARG A 214 -2.62 2.66 -2.56
CA ARG A 214 -3.01 1.89 -1.38
C ARG A 214 -4.50 2.07 -1.09
N PHE A 215 -5.14 1.09 -0.46
CA PHE A 215 -6.51 1.20 0.05
C PHE A 215 -6.52 1.62 1.52
N ALA A 216 -6.42 2.93 1.79
CA ALA A 216 -6.54 3.55 3.11
C ALA A 216 -8.00 3.94 3.42
N GLY A 217 -8.26 4.45 4.62
CA GLY A 217 -9.61 4.86 5.04
C GLY A 217 -10.24 5.98 4.20
N THR A 218 -9.41 6.86 3.63
CA THR A 218 -9.84 8.00 2.78
C THR A 218 -9.81 7.68 1.28
N THR A 219 -9.26 6.54 0.87
CA THR A 219 -9.03 6.22 -0.56
C THR A 219 -10.32 6.22 -1.37
N ALA A 220 -11.41 5.70 -0.84
CA ALA A 220 -12.69 5.67 -1.55
C ALA A 220 -13.21 7.09 -1.82
N SER A 221 -13.18 8.01 -0.85
CA SER A 221 -13.61 9.39 -1.05
C SER A 221 -12.72 10.13 -2.06
N LEU A 222 -11.40 9.99 -1.96
CA LEU A 222 -10.45 10.58 -2.92
C LEU A 222 -10.65 10.05 -4.34
N PHE A 223 -10.89 8.73 -4.48
CA PHE A 223 -11.19 8.12 -5.76
C PHE A 223 -12.47 8.67 -6.39
N LEU A 224 -13.53 8.83 -5.59
CA LEU A 224 -14.81 9.35 -6.05
C LEU A 224 -14.73 10.83 -6.45
N GLU A 225 -13.97 11.63 -5.71
CA GLU A 225 -13.66 13.01 -6.08
C GLU A 225 -12.91 13.08 -7.41
N ALA A 226 -11.85 12.26 -7.57
CA ALA A 226 -11.07 12.15 -8.79
C ALA A 226 -11.95 11.73 -10.00
N LEU A 227 -12.77 10.70 -9.81
CA LEU A 227 -13.69 10.20 -10.83
C LEU A 227 -14.69 11.28 -11.27
N SER A 228 -15.31 11.97 -10.31
CA SER A 228 -16.26 13.05 -10.58
C SER A 228 -15.62 14.22 -11.34
N GLU A 229 -14.39 14.59 -10.99
CA GLU A 229 -13.64 15.63 -11.71
C GLU A 229 -13.30 15.21 -13.14
N LEU A 230 -12.84 13.97 -13.34
CA LEU A 230 -12.54 13.42 -14.67
C LEU A 230 -13.79 13.33 -15.54
N GLU A 231 -14.93 12.88 -14.99
CA GLU A 231 -16.21 12.85 -15.69
C GLU A 231 -16.68 14.26 -16.09
N THR A 232 -16.51 15.25 -15.21
CA THR A 232 -16.79 16.67 -15.52
C THR A 232 -15.89 17.20 -16.64
N LYS A 233 -14.63 16.73 -16.72
CA LYS A 233 -13.70 17.04 -17.80
C LYS A 233 -14.01 16.29 -19.11
N GLY A 234 -15.05 15.47 -19.14
CA GLY A 234 -15.50 14.74 -20.33
C GLY A 234 -14.52 13.67 -20.77
N ILE A 235 -14.23 12.71 -19.90
CA ILE A 235 -13.49 11.51 -20.29
C ILE A 235 -14.36 10.57 -21.12
N GLU A 236 -13.73 9.84 -22.03
CA GLU A 236 -14.37 8.85 -22.91
C GLU A 236 -13.95 7.41 -22.55
N ALA A 237 -12.97 7.24 -21.67
CA ALA A 237 -12.54 5.97 -21.10
C ALA A 237 -11.87 6.21 -19.73
N LEU A 238 -11.72 5.14 -18.93
CA LEU A 238 -11.05 5.19 -17.62
C LEU A 238 -10.03 4.06 -17.50
N VAL A 239 -8.84 4.39 -17.05
CA VAL A 239 -7.82 3.43 -16.57
C VAL A 239 -7.70 3.57 -15.06
N ILE A 240 -7.90 2.46 -14.33
CA ILE A 240 -7.68 2.36 -12.90
C ILE A 240 -6.41 1.56 -12.70
N ASP A 241 -5.35 2.20 -12.20
CA ASP A 241 -4.04 1.59 -12.00
C ASP A 241 -3.85 1.17 -10.54
N VAL A 242 -3.66 -0.12 -10.30
CA VAL A 242 -3.34 -0.69 -8.99
C VAL A 242 -2.03 -1.48 -9.03
N ARG A 243 -1.14 -1.16 -9.98
CA ARG A 243 0.21 -1.72 -9.99
C ARG A 243 0.96 -1.28 -8.74
N ASP A 244 1.81 -2.15 -8.22
CA ASP A 244 2.62 -1.94 -7.03
C ASP A 244 1.81 -1.62 -5.74
N ASN A 245 0.49 -1.84 -5.79
CA ASN A 245 -0.42 -1.67 -4.66
C ASN A 245 -0.64 -3.00 -3.94
N GLY A 246 -0.03 -3.17 -2.76
CA GLY A 246 -0.14 -4.37 -1.92
C GLY A 246 -1.52 -4.55 -1.24
N GLY A 247 -2.50 -3.67 -1.50
CA GLY A 247 -3.84 -3.76 -0.95
C GLY A 247 -4.14 -2.73 0.14
N GLY A 248 -4.88 -3.13 1.16
CA GLY A 248 -5.33 -2.29 2.28
C GLY A 248 -6.73 -2.66 2.75
N TYR A 249 -7.53 -1.66 3.14
CA TYR A 249 -8.87 -1.88 3.68
C TYR A 249 -9.86 -2.39 2.62
N LEU A 250 -10.50 -3.52 2.92
CA LEU A 250 -11.55 -4.07 2.07
C LEU A 250 -12.75 -3.14 1.92
N SER A 251 -13.10 -2.38 2.97
CA SER A 251 -14.15 -1.36 2.91
C SER A 251 -13.89 -0.31 1.85
N ALA A 252 -12.64 0.16 1.72
CA ALA A 252 -12.28 1.15 0.70
C ALA A 252 -12.48 0.62 -0.72
N VAL A 253 -12.11 -0.64 -0.98
CA VAL A 253 -12.31 -1.23 -2.30
C VAL A 253 -13.79 -1.52 -2.58
N THR A 254 -14.58 -1.96 -1.58
CA THR A 254 -16.03 -2.17 -1.78
C THR A 254 -16.77 -0.87 -2.07
N ASP A 255 -16.41 0.22 -1.37
CA ASP A 255 -17.01 1.54 -1.61
C ASP A 255 -16.68 2.08 -3.03
N ILE A 256 -15.48 1.79 -3.55
CA ILE A 256 -15.11 2.10 -4.94
C ILE A 256 -15.94 1.23 -5.92
N LEU A 257 -15.99 -0.09 -5.69
CA LEU A 257 -16.69 -1.04 -6.53
C LEU A 257 -18.18 -0.73 -6.66
N GLU A 258 -18.81 -0.19 -5.61
CA GLU A 258 -20.22 0.23 -5.63
C GLU A 258 -20.58 1.23 -6.74
N ASN A 259 -19.58 1.82 -7.41
CA ASN A 259 -19.81 2.73 -8.56
C ASN A 259 -19.72 2.04 -9.93
N PHE A 260 -19.33 0.77 -9.96
CA PHE A 260 -19.07 0.03 -11.20
C PHE A 260 -19.84 -1.29 -11.29
N VAL A 261 -20.18 -1.88 -10.15
CA VAL A 261 -20.90 -3.15 -10.09
C VAL A 261 -22.42 -2.91 -10.07
N PHE A 262 -23.16 -3.72 -10.79
CA PHE A 262 -24.60 -3.60 -10.96
C PHE A 262 -25.27 -4.97 -10.99
N GLY A 263 -26.59 -5.02 -10.81
CA GLY A 263 -27.37 -6.26 -10.75
C GLY A 263 -27.72 -6.63 -9.30
N GLU A 264 -28.07 -7.90 -9.07
CA GLU A 264 -28.58 -8.37 -7.77
C GLU A 264 -27.69 -9.44 -7.11
N GLU A 265 -26.71 -9.96 -7.84
CA GLU A 265 -25.84 -11.05 -7.36
C GLU A 265 -24.70 -10.50 -6.50
N GLU A 266 -24.31 -11.28 -5.52
CA GLU A 266 -23.14 -10.99 -4.69
C GLU A 266 -21.87 -10.99 -5.54
N TYR A 267 -20.98 -10.02 -5.31
CA TYR A 267 -19.74 -9.89 -6.09
C TYR A 267 -18.46 -10.24 -5.31
N ILE A 268 -18.54 -10.34 -3.96
CA ILE A 268 -17.47 -10.80 -3.09
C ILE A 268 -18.03 -11.49 -1.87
N PHE A 269 -17.34 -12.52 -1.40
CA PHE A 269 -17.65 -13.25 -0.17
C PHE A 269 -16.45 -13.25 0.76
N LEU A 270 -16.69 -13.14 2.06
CA LEU A 270 -15.72 -13.42 3.10
C LEU A 270 -16.13 -14.71 3.81
N TYR A 271 -15.28 -15.71 3.77
CA TYR A 271 -15.44 -16.96 4.48
C TYR A 271 -14.67 -16.94 5.78
N ASN A 272 -15.39 -16.86 6.90
CA ASN A 272 -14.81 -17.03 8.23
C ASN A 272 -14.68 -18.53 8.52
N VAL A 273 -13.44 -19.02 8.59
CA VAL A 273 -13.17 -20.45 8.75
C VAL A 273 -13.62 -20.97 10.12
N LYS A 274 -13.35 -20.22 11.20
CA LYS A 274 -13.71 -20.64 12.57
C LYS A 274 -15.23 -20.66 12.81
N ALA A 275 -15.94 -19.70 12.25
CA ALA A 275 -17.40 -19.63 12.35
C ALA A 275 -18.13 -20.48 11.31
N ASP A 276 -17.43 -21.08 10.35
CA ASP A 276 -17.96 -21.78 9.17
C ASP A 276 -19.11 -20.99 8.51
N SER A 277 -18.84 -19.72 8.23
CA SER A 277 -19.88 -18.79 7.74
C SER A 277 -19.36 -17.84 6.69
N TYR A 278 -20.27 -17.38 5.83
CA TYR A 278 -20.00 -16.40 4.79
C TYR A 278 -20.68 -15.08 5.09
N SER A 279 -20.00 -13.98 4.79
CA SER A 279 -20.61 -12.68 4.56
C SER A 279 -20.36 -12.25 3.12
N ALA A 280 -21.29 -11.49 2.55
CA ALA A 280 -21.22 -11.12 1.13
C ALA A 280 -21.56 -9.64 0.93
N SER A 281 -20.97 -9.04 -0.13
CA SER A 281 -21.33 -7.70 -0.61
C SER A 281 -22.13 -7.81 -1.90
N LYS A 282 -23.17 -6.95 -2.01
CA LYS A 282 -24.06 -6.84 -3.17
C LYS A 282 -23.97 -5.46 -3.80
N PRO A 283 -24.21 -5.36 -5.12
CA PRO A 283 -24.37 -4.07 -5.78
C PRO A 283 -25.53 -3.25 -5.18
N LYS A 284 -25.41 -1.93 -5.23
CA LYS A 284 -26.52 -1.04 -4.93
C LYS A 284 -27.53 -1.06 -6.09
N SER A 285 -28.83 -0.97 -5.77
CA SER A 285 -29.92 -1.14 -6.73
C SER A 285 -30.03 -0.05 -7.81
N ASP A 286 -29.37 1.09 -7.63
CA ASP A 286 -29.43 2.26 -8.49
C ASP A 286 -28.19 2.46 -9.38
N VAL A 287 -27.22 1.54 -9.30
CA VAL A 287 -25.99 1.61 -10.10
C VAL A 287 -26.24 0.99 -11.48
N THR A 288 -25.78 1.71 -12.49
CA THR A 288 -25.77 1.27 -13.90
C THR A 288 -24.36 1.27 -14.45
N ALA A 289 -24.11 0.49 -15.49
CA ALA A 289 -22.83 0.51 -16.19
C ALA A 289 -22.46 1.93 -16.63
N LYS A 290 -21.18 2.28 -16.45
CA LYS A 290 -20.65 3.57 -16.95
C LYS A 290 -20.78 3.62 -18.48
N PRO A 291 -21.03 4.80 -19.06
CA PRO A 291 -21.21 4.96 -20.50
C PRO A 291 -19.91 4.94 -21.30
N TYR A 292 -18.79 4.59 -20.66
CA TYR A 292 -17.45 4.53 -21.25
C TYR A 292 -16.71 3.27 -20.78
N PRO A 293 -15.74 2.77 -21.56
CA PRO A 293 -14.95 1.61 -21.18
C PRO A 293 -14.04 1.90 -19.97
N ILE A 294 -13.83 0.87 -19.14
CA ILE A 294 -12.98 0.90 -17.97
C ILE A 294 -11.98 -0.24 -18.07
N VAL A 295 -10.72 0.05 -17.81
CA VAL A 295 -9.61 -0.90 -17.82
C VAL A 295 -8.91 -0.86 -16.46
N THR A 296 -8.66 -2.01 -15.85
CA THR A 296 -7.84 -2.10 -14.62
C THR A 296 -6.43 -2.51 -14.99
N LEU A 297 -5.44 -1.71 -14.61
CA LEU A 297 -4.03 -1.98 -14.85
C LEU A 297 -3.40 -2.61 -13.60
N VAL A 298 -2.76 -3.77 -13.77
CA VAL A 298 -2.22 -4.60 -12.69
C VAL A 298 -0.83 -5.13 -12.99
N ASN A 299 -0.05 -5.47 -11.95
CA ASN A 299 1.20 -6.20 -12.04
C ASN A 299 1.34 -7.24 -10.92
N ASN A 300 2.48 -7.91 -10.85
CA ASN A 300 2.76 -8.97 -9.87
C ASN A 300 2.83 -8.48 -8.39
N ASN A 301 2.90 -7.18 -8.16
CA ASN A 301 2.84 -6.55 -6.84
C ASN A 301 1.41 -6.09 -6.46
N SER A 302 0.46 -6.17 -7.39
CA SER A 302 -0.96 -5.93 -7.08
C SER A 302 -1.48 -7.08 -6.20
N ALA A 303 -1.84 -6.81 -4.94
CA ALA A 303 -2.19 -7.85 -3.98
C ALA A 303 -3.44 -7.53 -3.16
N SER A 304 -4.10 -8.56 -2.62
CA SER A 304 -5.20 -8.42 -1.64
C SER A 304 -6.35 -7.53 -2.16
N ALA A 305 -6.62 -6.37 -1.56
CA ALA A 305 -7.68 -5.44 -1.98
C ALA A 305 -7.56 -5.01 -3.46
N SER A 306 -6.32 -4.91 -4.01
CA SER A 306 -6.11 -4.67 -5.44
C SER A 306 -6.59 -5.83 -6.31
N GLU A 307 -6.45 -7.06 -5.81
CA GLU A 307 -6.95 -8.26 -6.48
C GLU A 307 -8.46 -8.38 -6.38
N VAL A 308 -9.05 -7.92 -5.26
CA VAL A 308 -10.51 -7.79 -5.14
C VAL A 308 -11.03 -6.82 -6.20
N LEU A 309 -10.45 -5.62 -6.33
CA LEU A 309 -10.85 -4.64 -7.34
C LEU A 309 -10.77 -5.24 -8.74
N ALA A 310 -9.59 -5.74 -9.11
CA ALA A 310 -9.35 -6.27 -10.45
C ALA A 310 -10.21 -7.51 -10.77
N GLY A 311 -10.33 -8.43 -9.80
CA GLY A 311 -11.12 -9.66 -9.97
C GLY A 311 -12.60 -9.41 -10.11
N VAL A 312 -13.17 -8.54 -9.27
CA VAL A 312 -14.59 -8.16 -9.35
C VAL A 312 -14.86 -7.40 -10.66
N LEU A 313 -14.07 -6.38 -11.01
CA LEU A 313 -14.25 -5.65 -12.27
C LEU A 313 -14.18 -6.60 -13.46
N LYS A 314 -13.27 -7.58 -13.45
CA LYS A 314 -13.17 -8.61 -14.49
C LYS A 314 -14.46 -9.46 -14.60
N GLN A 315 -15.08 -9.84 -13.49
CA GLN A 315 -16.35 -10.58 -13.51
C GLN A 315 -17.51 -9.75 -14.09
N PHE A 316 -17.41 -8.41 -13.95
CA PHE A 316 -18.36 -7.48 -14.59
C PHE A 316 -17.97 -7.11 -16.03
N ASN A 317 -17.09 -7.89 -16.66
CA ASN A 317 -16.60 -7.74 -18.04
C ASN A 317 -15.78 -6.45 -18.28
N TYR A 318 -15.22 -5.84 -17.26
CA TYR A 318 -14.21 -4.79 -17.43
C TYR A 318 -12.83 -5.44 -17.64
N PRO A 319 -12.11 -5.12 -18.73
CA PRO A 319 -10.80 -5.71 -18.99
C PRO A 319 -9.77 -5.44 -17.89
N VAL A 320 -9.01 -6.46 -17.52
CA VAL A 320 -7.81 -6.36 -16.70
C VAL A 320 -6.61 -6.46 -17.62
N PHE A 321 -5.73 -5.47 -17.57
CA PHE A 321 -4.57 -5.30 -18.43
C PHE A 321 -3.28 -5.38 -17.60
N GLY A 322 -2.23 -5.99 -18.14
CA GLY A 322 -0.91 -6.03 -17.49
C GLY A 322 -0.41 -7.43 -17.19
N GLU A 323 0.11 -7.66 -16.01
CA GLU A 323 0.68 -8.93 -15.58
C GLU A 323 -0.19 -9.62 -14.54
N ARG A 324 0.09 -10.91 -14.30
CA ARG A 324 -0.61 -11.67 -13.26
C ARG A 324 -0.33 -11.05 -11.88
N THR A 325 -1.35 -10.92 -11.06
CA THR A 325 -1.27 -10.37 -9.71
C THR A 325 -0.64 -11.35 -8.70
N PHE A 326 -0.45 -10.92 -7.47
CA PHE A 326 0.29 -11.63 -6.42
C PHE A 326 -0.36 -12.95 -5.97
N GLY A 327 -1.67 -12.96 -5.71
CA GLY A 327 -2.41 -14.15 -5.27
C GLY A 327 -2.69 -14.23 -3.77
N LYS A 328 -2.87 -13.10 -3.08
CA LYS A 328 -3.25 -13.07 -1.66
C LYS A 328 -4.75 -13.13 -1.50
N ASP A 329 -5.29 -14.29 -1.18
CA ASP A 329 -6.73 -14.57 -1.03
C ASP A 329 -7.20 -14.71 0.42
N VAL A 330 -6.41 -14.25 1.38
CA VAL A 330 -6.75 -14.25 2.81
C VAL A 330 -7.02 -12.83 3.29
N TYR A 331 -7.96 -12.69 4.26
CA TYR A 331 -8.23 -11.41 4.91
C TYR A 331 -7.76 -11.41 6.36
N GLN A 332 -7.41 -10.24 6.88
CA GLN A 332 -6.98 -10.06 8.26
C GLN A 332 -8.03 -9.31 9.07
N ILE A 333 -7.99 -9.56 10.39
CA ILE A 333 -8.79 -8.90 11.41
C ILE A 333 -7.83 -8.32 12.45
N GLY A 334 -8.06 -7.07 12.86
CA GLY A 334 -7.28 -6.43 13.92
C GLY A 334 -7.95 -6.60 15.29
N TYR A 335 -7.19 -7.04 16.29
CA TYR A 335 -7.63 -7.14 17.68
C TYR A 335 -6.65 -6.44 18.62
N GLN A 336 -7.18 -5.61 19.52
CA GLN A 336 -6.35 -4.98 20.55
C GLN A 336 -5.83 -6.03 21.54
N VAL A 337 -4.57 -5.90 21.94
CA VAL A 337 -3.88 -6.81 22.88
C VAL A 337 -3.33 -6.03 24.08
N PRO A 338 -4.19 -5.65 25.06
CA PRO A 338 -3.85 -4.75 26.15
C PRO A 338 -2.72 -5.24 27.07
N SER A 339 -2.48 -6.56 27.15
CA SER A 339 -1.36 -7.08 27.94
C SER A 339 0.00 -6.74 27.34
N VAL A 340 0.06 -6.44 26.02
CA VAL A 340 1.26 -5.98 25.35
C VAL A 340 1.41 -4.46 25.50
N GLY A 341 0.32 -3.70 25.34
CA GLY A 341 0.27 -2.27 25.53
C GLY A 341 -1.07 -1.67 25.05
N GLU A 342 -1.39 -0.45 25.48
CA GLU A 342 -2.67 0.20 25.16
C GLU A 342 -2.91 0.39 23.67
N ASN A 343 -1.85 0.59 22.89
CA ASN A 343 -1.91 0.82 21.44
C ASN A 343 -1.45 -0.40 20.62
N TYR A 344 -1.33 -1.58 21.24
CA TYR A 344 -0.90 -2.77 20.54
C TYR A 344 -2.09 -3.57 20.02
N TYR A 345 -1.93 -4.06 18.80
CA TYR A 345 -2.94 -4.85 18.09
C TYR A 345 -2.32 -6.11 17.51
N LEU A 346 -3.07 -7.19 17.54
CA LEU A 346 -2.81 -8.41 16.78
C LEU A 346 -3.55 -8.29 15.45
N ASN A 347 -2.81 -8.24 14.34
CA ASN A 347 -3.34 -8.47 13.02
C ASN A 347 -3.34 -9.97 12.77
N LEU A 348 -4.49 -10.61 12.53
CA LEU A 348 -4.58 -12.05 12.36
C LEU A 348 -5.38 -12.43 11.12
N THR A 349 -5.02 -13.53 10.47
CA THR A 349 -5.78 -14.09 9.34
C THR A 349 -7.03 -14.80 9.86
N GLY A 350 -8.21 -14.25 9.49
CA GLY A 350 -9.52 -14.77 9.90
C GLY A 350 -10.15 -15.77 8.92
N GLY A 351 -9.69 -15.78 7.67
CA GLY A 351 -10.21 -16.66 6.63
C GLY A 351 -9.88 -16.19 5.23
N TYR A 352 -10.76 -16.56 4.29
CA TYR A 352 -10.57 -16.33 2.87
C TYR A 352 -11.58 -15.33 2.31
N TRP A 353 -11.17 -14.57 1.31
CA TRP A 353 -12.11 -13.86 0.45
C TRP A 353 -12.22 -14.57 -0.90
N LEU A 354 -13.42 -14.51 -1.49
CA LEU A 354 -13.73 -15.16 -2.75
C LEU A 354 -14.49 -14.18 -3.65
N LEU A 355 -14.31 -14.34 -4.94
CA LEU A 355 -15.06 -13.60 -5.94
C LEU A 355 -16.54 -14.05 -5.98
N GLY A 356 -17.39 -13.30 -6.66
CA GLY A 356 -18.83 -13.58 -6.76
C GLY A 356 -19.19 -14.98 -7.29
N ASP A 357 -18.32 -15.59 -8.09
CA ASP A 357 -18.43 -16.97 -8.54
C ASP A 357 -17.88 -18.02 -7.54
N MET A 358 -17.59 -17.61 -6.32
CA MET A 358 -17.00 -18.42 -5.23
C MET A 358 -15.59 -18.91 -5.54
N THR A 359 -14.87 -18.31 -6.50
CA THR A 359 -13.48 -18.67 -6.78
C THR A 359 -12.50 -17.92 -5.88
N ARG A 360 -11.43 -18.61 -5.48
CA ARG A 360 -10.29 -18.02 -4.80
C ARG A 360 -9.29 -17.51 -5.83
N VAL A 361 -8.54 -16.47 -5.48
CA VAL A 361 -7.48 -15.93 -6.36
C VAL A 361 -6.11 -16.51 -6.08
N THR A 362 -6.06 -17.69 -5.51
CA THR A 362 -4.79 -18.41 -5.28
C THR A 362 -3.95 -18.44 -6.57
N GLY A 363 -2.75 -17.87 -6.51
CA GLY A 363 -1.88 -17.74 -7.70
C GLY A 363 -2.18 -16.53 -8.59
N GLY A 364 -3.00 -15.59 -8.12
CA GLY A 364 -3.22 -14.27 -8.72
C GLY A 364 -4.28 -14.20 -9.81
N ILE A 365 -4.81 -12.99 -10.01
CA ILE A 365 -5.71 -12.66 -11.13
C ILE A 365 -4.90 -12.69 -12.42
N VAL A 366 -5.32 -13.54 -13.37
CA VAL A 366 -4.78 -13.54 -14.72
C VAL A 366 -5.40 -12.38 -15.49
N PRO A 367 -4.63 -11.44 -16.06
CA PRO A 367 -5.18 -10.34 -16.83
C PRO A 367 -5.97 -10.82 -18.04
N THR A 368 -6.96 -10.04 -18.48
CA THR A 368 -7.67 -10.25 -19.74
C THR A 368 -6.73 -10.07 -20.93
N ILE A 369 -5.85 -9.07 -20.79
CA ILE A 369 -4.83 -8.74 -21.80
C ILE A 369 -3.48 -8.71 -21.08
N TYR A 370 -2.65 -9.70 -21.41
CA TYR A 370 -1.28 -9.74 -20.89
C TYR A 370 -0.42 -8.70 -21.59
N HIS A 371 0.26 -7.88 -20.81
CA HIS A 371 1.28 -6.95 -21.31
C HIS A 371 2.40 -6.85 -20.28
N ALA A 372 3.59 -7.33 -20.65
CA ALA A 372 4.73 -7.30 -19.74
C ALA A 372 5.16 -5.86 -19.46
N GLN A 373 5.49 -5.57 -18.23
CA GLN A 373 6.11 -4.31 -17.87
C GLN A 373 7.55 -4.31 -18.37
N THR A 374 7.87 -3.36 -19.22
CA THR A 374 9.21 -3.11 -19.74
C THR A 374 9.51 -1.61 -19.61
N GLY A 375 10.69 -1.18 -20.03
CA GLY A 375 11.08 0.20 -19.81
C GLY A 375 11.46 0.45 -18.35
N ILE A 376 11.46 1.70 -17.93
CA ILE A 376 12.03 2.10 -16.63
C ILE A 376 11.30 1.47 -15.42
N LYS A 377 9.97 1.31 -15.49
CA LYS A 377 9.20 0.67 -14.40
C LYS A 377 9.40 -0.85 -14.31
N GLY A 378 9.88 -1.51 -15.38
CA GLY A 378 10.18 -2.94 -15.40
C GLY A 378 11.56 -3.30 -14.88
N LEU A 379 12.41 -2.32 -14.63
CA LEU A 379 13.79 -2.51 -14.21
C LEU A 379 13.90 -2.49 -12.67
N LEU A 380 14.97 -3.13 -12.19
CA LEU A 380 15.32 -3.02 -10.78
C LEU A 380 15.69 -1.57 -10.42
N TYR A 381 15.24 -1.10 -9.28
CA TYR A 381 15.63 0.23 -8.81
C TYR A 381 17.17 0.28 -8.64
N PRO A 382 17.87 1.28 -9.21
CA PRO A 382 19.31 1.38 -9.08
C PRO A 382 19.69 1.68 -7.62
N VAL A 383 20.43 0.76 -7.02
CA VAL A 383 20.86 0.84 -5.60
C VAL A 383 22.32 1.25 -5.57
N LEU A 384 22.66 2.15 -4.65
CA LEU A 384 24.05 2.53 -4.40
C LEU A 384 24.82 1.43 -3.64
N GLY A 385 26.13 1.40 -3.80
CA GLY A 385 27.02 0.52 -3.03
C GLY A 385 27.91 -0.39 -3.87
N ASP A 386 27.46 -0.82 -5.03
CA ASP A 386 28.24 -1.65 -5.96
C ASP A 386 28.78 -0.84 -7.12
N THR A 387 29.92 -1.28 -7.67
CA THR A 387 30.50 -0.77 -8.92
C THR A 387 30.66 -1.92 -9.90
N TYR A 388 30.60 -1.64 -11.19
CA TYR A 388 30.63 -2.69 -12.22
C TYR A 388 31.67 -2.38 -13.29
N GLU A 389 32.30 -3.45 -13.82
CA GLU A 389 33.30 -3.37 -14.87
C GLU A 389 33.18 -4.50 -15.89
N LEU A 390 33.99 -4.46 -16.93
CA LEU A 390 33.98 -5.44 -18.02
C LEU A 390 34.09 -6.88 -17.48
N GLY A 391 33.09 -7.71 -17.84
CA GLY A 391 32.97 -9.11 -17.44
C GLY A 391 31.98 -9.36 -16.30
N ASP A 392 31.49 -8.32 -15.62
CA ASP A 392 30.46 -8.49 -14.61
C ASP A 392 29.11 -8.86 -15.21
N ALA A 393 28.36 -9.70 -14.50
CA ALA A 393 26.99 -10.09 -14.85
C ALA A 393 26.10 -9.93 -13.61
N ASN A 394 25.13 -9.00 -13.69
CA ASN A 394 24.25 -8.68 -12.58
C ASN A 394 22.95 -8.05 -13.11
N PRO A 395 21.76 -8.42 -12.60
CA PRO A 395 20.50 -7.82 -13.05
C PRO A 395 20.42 -6.29 -12.92
N PHE A 396 21.11 -5.67 -11.97
CA PHE A 396 21.17 -4.21 -11.86
C PHE A 396 21.90 -3.54 -13.04
N ILE A 397 22.83 -4.25 -13.72
CA ILE A 397 23.53 -3.74 -14.90
C ILE A 397 22.52 -3.40 -15.99
N GLU A 398 21.45 -4.19 -16.16
CA GLU A 398 20.40 -3.93 -17.15
C GLU A 398 19.74 -2.57 -16.94
N THR A 399 19.51 -2.16 -15.70
CA THR A 399 18.98 -0.81 -15.39
C THR A 399 19.93 0.28 -15.88
N TYR A 400 21.21 0.16 -15.60
CA TYR A 400 22.21 1.15 -16.04
C TYR A 400 22.39 1.15 -17.56
N GLN A 401 22.35 -0.02 -18.20
CA GLN A 401 22.35 -0.15 -19.65
C GLN A 401 21.18 0.59 -20.28
N TYR A 402 19.99 0.39 -19.74
CA TYR A 402 18.79 1.07 -20.20
C TYR A 402 18.87 2.60 -20.05
N LEU A 403 19.34 3.08 -18.89
CA LEU A 403 19.48 4.53 -18.64
C LEU A 403 20.51 5.18 -19.56
N ILE A 404 21.66 4.54 -19.78
CA ILE A 404 22.67 5.03 -20.72
C ILE A 404 22.12 5.02 -22.16
N ASN A 405 21.42 3.96 -22.56
CA ASN A 405 20.81 3.88 -23.88
C ASN A 405 19.76 4.98 -24.12
N MET A 406 18.97 5.31 -23.11
CA MET A 406 18.04 6.44 -23.19
C MET A 406 18.75 7.78 -23.37
N SER A 407 19.91 7.95 -22.72
CA SER A 407 20.67 9.20 -22.76
C SER A 407 21.44 9.41 -24.07
N ILE A 408 22.12 8.36 -24.57
CA ILE A 408 23.05 8.48 -25.68
C ILE A 408 22.81 7.48 -26.84
N GLY A 409 21.89 6.53 -26.67
CA GLY A 409 21.67 5.40 -27.58
C GLY A 409 22.76 4.34 -27.50
N GLY A 410 22.54 3.16 -28.10
CA GLY A 410 23.53 2.09 -28.18
C GLY A 410 22.90 0.69 -28.23
N ASN A 411 23.78 -0.33 -28.27
CA ASN A 411 23.40 -1.73 -28.17
C ASN A 411 24.12 -2.39 -27.01
N TYR A 412 23.47 -3.34 -26.36
CA TYR A 412 24.02 -4.09 -25.22
C TYR A 412 23.38 -5.47 -25.11
N GLU A 413 24.04 -6.38 -24.42
CA GLU A 413 23.45 -7.64 -23.95
C GLU A 413 22.96 -7.42 -22.50
N ALA A 414 21.67 -7.59 -22.26
CA ALA A 414 21.01 -7.26 -20.99
C ALA A 414 21.66 -7.99 -19.80
N GLY A 415 22.00 -7.23 -18.76
CA GLY A 415 22.59 -7.74 -17.52
C GLY A 415 24.07 -8.14 -17.62
N LEU A 416 24.72 -7.99 -18.78
CA LEU A 416 26.13 -8.29 -18.96
C LEU A 416 26.94 -7.02 -19.25
N PHE A 417 28.03 -6.81 -18.53
CA PHE A 417 28.98 -5.74 -18.82
C PHE A 417 30.00 -6.21 -19.89
N ASP A 418 29.63 -6.12 -21.16
CA ASP A 418 30.45 -6.48 -22.31
C ASP A 418 31.28 -5.30 -22.85
N ASN A 419 32.02 -5.51 -23.94
CA ASN A 419 32.83 -4.45 -24.55
C ASN A 419 31.99 -3.34 -25.19
N ASP A 420 30.81 -3.69 -25.72
CA ASP A 420 29.91 -2.73 -26.34
C ASP A 420 29.34 -1.81 -25.24
N PHE A 421 28.91 -2.39 -24.12
CA PHE A 421 28.45 -1.61 -22.99
C PHE A 421 29.54 -0.77 -22.35
N LYS A 422 30.78 -1.28 -22.22
CA LYS A 422 31.94 -0.48 -21.80
C LYS A 422 32.09 0.79 -22.65
N THR A 423 31.99 0.66 -23.96
CA THR A 423 32.07 1.79 -24.87
C THR A 423 30.94 2.78 -24.65
N MET A 424 29.71 2.31 -24.37
CA MET A 424 28.59 3.17 -24.02
C MET A 424 28.85 3.92 -22.71
N VAL A 425 29.42 3.28 -21.69
CA VAL A 425 29.78 3.92 -20.42
C VAL A 425 30.82 5.02 -20.67
N GLU A 426 31.86 4.76 -21.49
CA GLU A 426 32.89 5.78 -21.82
C GLU A 426 32.25 7.00 -22.52
N LEU A 427 31.32 6.79 -23.44
CA LEU A 427 30.61 7.88 -24.12
C LEU A 427 29.70 8.64 -23.17
N TYR A 428 29.00 7.94 -22.29
CA TYR A 428 28.16 8.58 -21.26
C TYR A 428 29.00 9.43 -20.30
N GLN A 429 30.12 8.90 -19.81
CA GLN A 429 31.06 9.63 -18.95
C GLN A 429 31.56 10.89 -19.64
N GLN A 430 31.96 10.79 -20.92
CA GLN A 430 32.40 11.95 -21.69
C GLN A 430 31.30 13.00 -21.85
N ALA A 431 30.08 12.58 -22.19
CA ALA A 431 28.92 13.49 -22.37
C ALA A 431 28.54 14.21 -21.09
N ASN A 432 28.74 13.58 -19.92
CA ASN A 432 28.38 14.14 -18.63
C ASN A 432 29.59 14.75 -17.87
N SER A 433 30.74 14.96 -18.53
CA SER A 433 31.95 15.53 -17.92
C SER A 433 32.50 14.75 -16.73
N LEU A 434 32.28 13.43 -16.73
CA LEU A 434 32.83 12.51 -15.74
C LEU A 434 34.21 11.99 -16.17
N THR A 435 34.94 11.35 -15.24
CA THR A 435 36.20 10.68 -15.57
C THR A 435 35.94 9.50 -16.49
N VAL A 436 36.50 9.53 -17.71
CA VAL A 436 36.33 8.46 -18.71
C VAL A 436 37.23 7.28 -18.39
N ASN A 437 36.68 6.26 -17.77
CA ASN A 437 37.40 5.04 -17.37
C ASN A 437 36.70 3.72 -17.84
N GLY A 438 35.49 3.84 -18.41
CA GLY A 438 34.70 2.71 -18.91
C GLY A 438 34.21 1.77 -17.81
N ARG A 439 34.01 2.27 -16.61
CA ARG A 439 33.45 1.54 -15.46
C ARG A 439 32.21 2.26 -14.96
N LEU A 440 31.25 1.52 -14.44
CA LEU A 440 30.20 2.08 -13.61
C LEU A 440 30.78 2.28 -12.20
N ASP A 441 31.52 3.37 -12.06
CA ASP A 441 32.05 3.82 -10.78
C ASP A 441 31.04 4.73 -10.04
N GLU A 442 31.35 5.09 -8.80
CA GLU A 442 30.46 5.88 -7.95
C GLU A 442 29.93 7.15 -8.62
N PRO A 443 30.77 8.02 -9.24
CA PRO A 443 30.27 9.23 -9.88
C PRO A 443 29.35 8.92 -11.10
N THR A 444 29.65 7.85 -11.83
CA THR A 444 28.84 7.43 -12.99
C THR A 444 27.47 6.90 -12.54
N ILE A 445 27.46 6.05 -11.49
CA ILE A 445 26.22 5.52 -10.92
C ILE A 445 25.37 6.63 -10.32
N LEU A 446 25.94 7.57 -9.57
CA LEU A 446 25.18 8.71 -9.03
C LEU A 446 24.50 9.52 -10.14
N ALA A 447 25.23 9.86 -11.20
CA ALA A 447 24.66 10.58 -12.34
C ALA A 447 23.50 9.82 -13.00
N LEU A 448 23.62 8.47 -13.12
CA LEU A 448 22.57 7.63 -13.65
C LEU A 448 21.37 7.51 -12.71
N VAL A 449 21.58 7.45 -11.39
CA VAL A 449 20.50 7.42 -10.41
C VAL A 449 19.74 8.75 -10.39
N ASP A 450 20.44 9.88 -10.48
CA ASP A 450 19.78 11.20 -10.58
C ASP A 450 18.96 11.30 -11.88
N PHE A 451 19.51 10.80 -12.98
CA PHE A 451 18.77 10.70 -14.24
C PHE A 451 17.55 9.78 -14.09
N TYR A 452 17.70 8.61 -13.47
CA TYR A 452 16.58 7.70 -13.18
C TYR A 452 15.48 8.39 -12.36
N LYS A 453 15.84 9.09 -11.28
CA LYS A 453 14.85 9.82 -10.46
C LYS A 453 14.04 10.82 -11.28
N THR A 454 14.71 11.56 -12.15
CA THR A 454 14.06 12.54 -13.04
C THR A 454 13.14 11.84 -14.05
N GLU A 455 13.61 10.76 -14.69
CA GLU A 455 12.89 10.08 -15.74
C GLU A 455 11.78 9.16 -15.20
N SER A 456 11.98 8.54 -14.01
CA SER A 456 10.96 7.69 -13.39
C SER A 456 9.68 8.45 -13.02
N LEU A 457 9.76 9.76 -12.88
CA LEU A 457 8.61 10.63 -12.66
C LEU A 457 7.86 10.97 -13.96
N LYS A 458 8.40 10.58 -15.14
CA LYS A 458 7.76 10.82 -16.43
C LYS A 458 6.92 9.62 -16.85
N GLN A 459 5.61 9.78 -16.86
CA GLN A 459 4.67 8.74 -17.34
C GLN A 459 4.95 8.26 -18.79
N ALA A 460 5.58 9.09 -19.63
CA ALA A 460 5.89 8.76 -21.02
C ALA A 460 6.80 7.54 -21.19
N LEU A 461 7.47 7.08 -20.14
CA LEU A 461 8.40 5.94 -20.14
C LEU A 461 7.76 4.65 -19.60
N ASP A 462 6.50 4.70 -19.24
CA ASP A 462 5.71 3.56 -18.79
C ASP A 462 5.01 2.91 -20.00
N ASN A 463 5.65 1.91 -20.61
CA ASN A 463 5.11 1.22 -21.78
C ASN A 463 3.79 0.51 -21.49
N GLN A 464 3.61 0.00 -20.30
CA GLN A 464 2.39 -0.70 -19.88
C GLN A 464 1.22 0.27 -19.74
N LEU A 465 1.45 1.45 -19.11
CA LEU A 465 0.47 2.52 -19.06
C LEU A 465 0.13 3.05 -20.46
N ALA A 466 1.14 3.34 -21.28
CA ALA A 466 0.93 3.82 -22.64
C ALA A 466 0.06 2.86 -23.46
N ALA A 467 0.32 1.55 -23.37
CA ALA A 467 -0.48 0.52 -24.04
C ALA A 467 -1.90 0.42 -23.45
N ALA A 468 -2.05 0.52 -22.14
CA ALA A 468 -3.38 0.50 -21.48
C ALA A 468 -4.24 1.72 -21.87
N LEU A 469 -3.64 2.91 -21.97
CA LEU A 469 -4.34 4.13 -22.41
C LEU A 469 -4.79 4.00 -23.88
N LEU A 470 -3.92 3.50 -24.77
CA LEU A 470 -4.26 3.25 -26.17
C LEU A 470 -5.38 2.21 -26.30
N TYR A 471 -5.30 1.14 -25.52
CA TYR A 471 -6.32 0.10 -25.50
C TYR A 471 -7.67 0.65 -25.01
N ALA A 472 -7.69 1.37 -23.89
CA ALA A 472 -8.91 1.96 -23.35
C ALA A 472 -9.54 2.98 -24.31
N GLY A 473 -8.74 3.88 -24.90
CA GLY A 473 -9.22 4.86 -25.89
C GLY A 473 -9.66 4.24 -27.22
N GLY A 474 -9.20 3.04 -27.54
CA GLY A 474 -9.57 2.29 -28.76
C GLY A 474 -10.80 1.38 -28.61
N LEU A 475 -11.36 1.24 -27.40
CA LEU A 475 -12.58 0.46 -27.15
C LEU A 475 -13.87 1.24 -27.46
N ASN A 476 -13.77 2.52 -27.82
CA ASN A 476 -14.92 3.39 -28.16
C ASN A 476 -15.35 3.21 -29.61
#